data_753a503893358173cecae416a4c5dd06
#
_entry.id   753a503893358173cecae416a4c5dd06
#
_cell.length_a   1.000
_cell.length_b   1.000
_cell.length_c   1.000
_cell.angle_alpha   90.00
_cell.angle_beta   90.00
_cell.angle_gamma   90.00
#
_symmetry.space_group_name_H-M   'P 1'
#
loop_
_entity.id
_entity.type
_entity.pdbx_description
1 polymer ?
#
loop_
_entity_poly.entity_id
_entity_poly.type
_entity_poly.pdbx_seq_one_letter_code
_entity_poly.pdbx_strand_id
1 'polypeptide(L)'
;MSQRLAMGAALALALSAGACAEAPEDAAEAAVETEVAAVQPEAAAQAEAEEAGFDFPEDAWRDMDPENTLYIETDYGRVVIELAPEFAPNHVDRMKTLARHQFYDFLIWHRVIDGFMAQGGGSRSNPNHGTDLPDMDAEFTISRGGDFTVSELQDRVVNPRSVRRMAKAGFWNGFHAGTDPIAAAALTVDGQVSSWLLHCEGAASMARTNDPNSAGSQFYVTRSNADHLNSIYTVWGRVRSGQEAINSLRVGTVGQDMGFTPDVIRSMRVAADLPEDERTVVQVADTEHAAFGEYLDTLRNADGSLPDICQIDVPTRTVD
;
A
#
# COMPACT_ATOMS: atom_id res chain seq x y z
N MET A 1 12.37 -47.62 -49.43
CA MET A 1 13.01 -48.91 -49.12
C MET A 1 12.99 -49.04 -47.60
N SER A 2 12.16 -49.95 -47.17
CA SER A 2 12.32 -51.00 -46.15
C SER A 2 12.36 -50.48 -44.74
N GLN A 3 11.31 -50.70 -44.02
CA GLN A 3 10.67 -51.85 -43.36
C GLN A 3 11.26 -52.13 -41.95
N ARG A 4 10.34 -52.02 -40.95
CA ARG A 4 9.84 -53.07 -40.02
C ARG A 4 10.75 -53.31 -38.81
N LEU A 5 10.30 -53.67 -37.61
CA LEU A 5 9.17 -54.35 -36.97
C LEU A 5 9.34 -54.12 -35.45
N ALA A 6 8.41 -53.79 -34.61
CA ALA A 6 7.42 -54.54 -33.86
C ALA A 6 7.94 -55.63 -32.89
N MET A 7 7.42 -55.57 -31.65
CA MET A 7 7.04 -56.60 -30.66
C MET A 7 7.43 -56.11 -29.25
N GLY A 8 6.58 -55.91 -28.25
CA GLY A 8 5.41 -56.66 -27.86
C GLY A 8 5.75 -57.64 -26.71
N ALA A 9 5.44 -57.29 -25.46
CA ALA A 9 5.19 -58.28 -24.41
C ALA A 9 4.37 -57.68 -23.27
N ALA A 10 3.17 -58.21 -23.13
CA ALA A 10 2.28 -58.07 -22.00
C ALA A 10 2.50 -59.24 -21.02
N LEU A 11 2.33 -58.99 -19.71
CA LEU A 11 2.03 -60.04 -18.70
C LEU A 11 1.56 -59.29 -17.43
N ALA A 12 0.28 -59.32 -17.13
CA ALA A 12 -0.60 -60.24 -16.48
C ALA A 12 -0.59 -60.14 -14.92
N LEU A 13 -1.78 -59.75 -14.45
CA LEU A 13 -2.49 -59.95 -13.18
C LEU A 13 -1.87 -60.80 -12.09
N ALA A 14 -2.02 -60.29 -10.83
CA ALA A 14 -2.42 -61.13 -9.70
C ALA A 14 -3.30 -60.31 -8.75
N LEU A 15 -4.58 -60.72 -8.66
CA LEU A 15 -5.51 -60.39 -7.57
C LEU A 15 -5.10 -61.19 -6.30
N SER A 16 -5.17 -60.55 -5.14
CA SER A 16 -5.45 -61.27 -3.88
C SER A 16 -6.44 -60.47 -3.06
N ALA A 17 -7.59 -61.12 -2.87
CA ALA A 17 -8.65 -60.71 -1.98
C ALA A 17 -8.33 -61.16 -0.53
N GLY A 18 -8.72 -60.39 0.45
CA GLY A 18 -8.63 -60.77 1.87
C GLY A 18 -9.24 -59.73 2.77
N ALA A 19 -10.49 -59.87 3.00
CA ALA A 19 -11.28 -60.08 4.23
C ALA A 19 -11.56 -58.85 5.08
N CYS A 20 -12.86 -58.64 5.23
CA CYS A 20 -13.58 -57.77 6.16
C CYS A 20 -13.21 -58.04 7.65
N ALA A 21 -13.20 -56.95 8.42
CA ALA A 21 -13.56 -57.03 9.83
C ALA A 21 -14.38 -55.78 10.17
N GLU A 22 -15.57 -56.05 10.70
CA GLU A 22 -16.59 -55.11 11.16
C GLU A 22 -16.19 -54.40 12.46
N ALA A 23 -16.91 -53.32 12.70
CA ALA A 23 -16.89 -52.28 13.71
C ALA A 23 -16.94 -52.72 15.19
N PRO A 24 -16.83 -51.77 16.15
CA PRO A 24 -18.09 -51.35 16.80
C PRO A 24 -18.29 -49.82 16.88
N GLU A 25 -19.57 -49.46 16.76
CA GLU A 25 -20.17 -48.20 17.19
C GLU A 25 -20.07 -48.07 18.73
N ASP A 26 -19.83 -46.89 19.16
CA ASP A 26 -20.37 -46.15 20.30
C ASP A 26 -19.30 -45.33 21.00
N ALA A 27 -19.41 -43.99 20.88
CA ALA A 27 -19.21 -43.09 22.02
C ALA A 27 -19.56 -41.65 21.65
N ALA A 28 -20.76 -41.26 22.07
CA ALA A 28 -21.12 -39.95 22.66
C ALA A 28 -20.57 -38.65 22.07
N GLU A 29 -21.52 -37.91 21.53
CA GLU A 29 -21.54 -36.45 21.43
C GLU A 29 -21.00 -35.77 22.70
N ALA A 30 -20.03 -34.88 22.50
CA ALA A 30 -19.81 -33.74 23.37
C ALA A 30 -19.72 -32.50 22.49
N ALA A 31 -20.82 -31.78 22.37
CA ALA A 31 -20.90 -30.45 21.80
C ALA A 31 -20.06 -29.51 22.68
N VAL A 32 -18.99 -28.98 22.12
CA VAL A 32 -18.31 -27.80 22.66
C VAL A 32 -18.82 -26.62 21.85
N GLU A 33 -19.82 -25.93 22.39
CA GLU A 33 -20.18 -24.58 21.96
C GLU A 33 -18.99 -23.66 22.26
N THR A 34 -18.25 -23.33 21.25
CA THR A 34 -17.28 -22.23 21.33
C THR A 34 -18.04 -20.93 21.01
N GLU A 35 -18.38 -20.23 22.07
CA GLU A 35 -18.91 -18.87 22.03
C GLU A 35 -17.87 -17.98 21.36
N VAL A 36 -18.08 -17.63 20.07
CA VAL A 36 -17.30 -16.63 19.37
C VAL A 36 -17.78 -15.27 19.88
N ALA A 37 -17.08 -14.73 20.86
CA ALA A 37 -17.28 -13.36 21.30
C ALA A 37 -17.01 -12.43 20.09
N ALA A 38 -18.07 -11.76 19.64
CA ALA A 38 -17.97 -10.69 18.66
C ALA A 38 -17.13 -9.56 19.27
N VAL A 39 -15.91 -9.39 18.79
CA VAL A 39 -15.07 -8.24 19.12
C VAL A 39 -15.71 -7.02 18.47
N GLN A 40 -16.16 -6.09 19.30
CA GLN A 40 -16.78 -4.85 18.86
C GLN A 40 -15.72 -3.98 18.15
N PRO A 41 -16.04 -3.38 16.99
CA PRO A 41 -15.06 -2.58 16.20
C PRO A 41 -14.63 -1.28 16.87
N GLU A 42 -15.27 -0.83 17.94
CA GLU A 42 -14.93 0.39 18.66
C GLU A 42 -13.63 0.32 19.50
N ALA A 43 -13.17 -0.89 19.84
CA ALA A 43 -11.97 -1.05 20.67
C ALA A 43 -10.65 -1.02 19.88
N ALA A 44 -10.69 -1.23 18.56
CA ALA A 44 -9.48 -1.23 17.72
C ALA A 44 -9.03 0.17 17.32
N ALA A 45 -9.95 1.12 17.18
CA ALA A 45 -9.64 2.51 16.78
C ALA A 45 -8.95 3.34 17.88
N GLN A 46 -8.97 2.88 19.12
CA GLN A 46 -8.37 3.60 20.27
C GLN A 46 -6.95 3.13 20.61
N ALA A 47 -6.45 2.07 19.99
CA ALA A 47 -5.15 1.49 20.34
C ALA A 47 -3.95 2.13 19.59
N GLU A 48 -4.18 2.88 18.50
CA GLU A 48 -3.10 3.44 17.68
C GLU A 48 -2.52 4.76 18.21
N ALA A 49 -3.19 5.44 19.14
CA ALA A 49 -2.72 6.73 19.68
C ALA A 49 -1.78 6.61 20.90
N GLU A 50 -1.57 5.41 21.45
CA GLU A 50 -0.88 5.24 22.75
C GLU A 50 0.58 4.76 22.63
N GLU A 51 1.13 4.44 21.45
CA GLU A 51 2.49 3.91 21.33
C GLU A 51 3.61 4.95 21.05
N ALA A 52 3.30 6.14 20.64
CA ALA A 52 4.31 7.19 20.55
C ALA A 52 4.33 7.99 21.86
N GLY A 53 5.20 7.62 22.80
CA GLY A 53 5.38 8.33 24.08
C GLY A 53 5.94 9.76 23.94
N PHE A 54 5.66 10.44 22.82
CA PHE A 54 6.00 11.82 22.54
C PHE A 54 4.72 12.66 22.39
N ASP A 55 4.59 13.70 23.23
CA ASP A 55 3.43 14.59 23.27
C ASP A 55 3.66 15.78 22.32
N PHE A 56 3.03 15.75 21.16
CA PHE A 56 3.09 16.84 20.19
C PHE A 56 2.21 18.01 20.64
N PRO A 57 2.73 19.26 20.66
CA PRO A 57 1.90 20.44 20.91
C PRO A 57 0.83 20.60 19.81
N GLU A 58 -0.28 21.25 20.16
CA GLU A 58 -1.44 21.39 19.26
C GLU A 58 -1.12 22.07 17.92
N ASP A 59 -0.18 23.01 17.92
CA ASP A 59 0.28 23.73 16.72
C ASP A 59 1.27 22.93 15.85
N ALA A 60 1.66 21.73 16.30
CA ALA A 60 2.47 20.79 15.52
C ALA A 60 1.64 19.79 14.70
N TRP A 61 0.32 19.96 14.69
CA TRP A 61 -0.58 19.14 13.88
C TRP A 61 -1.12 19.93 12.71
N ARG A 62 -1.18 19.33 11.55
CA ARG A 62 -1.85 19.88 10.37
C ARG A 62 -3.07 19.06 9.99
N ASP A 63 -4.12 19.73 9.58
CA ASP A 63 -5.30 19.07 9.03
C ASP A 63 -4.99 18.53 7.62
N MET A 64 -5.60 17.40 7.28
CA MET A 64 -5.63 16.95 5.89
C MET A 64 -6.65 17.75 5.10
N ASP A 65 -6.32 18.10 3.86
CA ASP A 65 -7.25 18.75 2.93
C ASP A 65 -8.30 17.71 2.46
N PRO A 66 -9.59 17.92 2.73
CA PRO A 66 -10.65 17.01 2.28
C PRO A 66 -10.68 16.77 0.77
N GLU A 67 -10.29 17.76 -0.05
CA GLU A 67 -10.18 17.59 -1.51
C GLU A 67 -9.04 16.65 -1.89
N ASN A 68 -8.01 16.57 -1.07
CA ASN A 68 -6.87 15.68 -1.24
C ASN A 68 -6.87 14.51 -0.23
N THR A 69 -8.05 14.12 0.23
CA THR A 69 -8.26 12.94 1.09
C THR A 69 -9.19 11.95 0.39
N LEU A 70 -8.81 10.68 0.39
CA LEU A 70 -9.54 9.61 -0.25
C LEU A 70 -9.85 8.51 0.75
N TYR A 71 -11.13 8.10 0.84
CA TYR A 71 -11.57 6.99 1.66
C TYR A 71 -11.77 5.74 0.82
N ILE A 72 -11.26 4.61 1.29
CA ILE A 72 -11.59 3.28 0.78
C ILE A 72 -12.32 2.53 1.88
N GLU A 73 -13.58 2.17 1.62
CA GLU A 73 -14.33 1.30 2.52
C GLU A 73 -14.04 -0.16 2.18
N THR A 74 -13.71 -0.94 3.20
CA THR A 74 -13.47 -2.38 3.11
C THR A 74 -14.35 -3.14 4.09
N ASP A 75 -14.34 -4.47 4.07
CA ASP A 75 -14.99 -5.28 5.10
C ASP A 75 -14.23 -5.26 6.44
N TYR A 76 -13.03 -4.71 6.46
CA TYR A 76 -12.15 -4.63 7.63
C TYR A 76 -12.05 -3.22 8.22
N GLY A 77 -12.74 -2.25 7.62
CA GLY A 77 -12.75 -0.85 8.06
C GLY A 77 -12.43 0.14 6.95
N ARG A 78 -12.49 1.42 7.32
CA ARG A 78 -12.16 2.56 6.45
C ARG A 78 -10.64 2.74 6.38
N VAL A 79 -10.14 2.91 5.17
CA VAL A 79 -8.76 3.33 4.91
C VAL A 79 -8.77 4.79 4.48
N VAL A 80 -8.03 5.63 5.16
CA VAL A 80 -7.90 7.06 4.86
C VAL A 80 -6.55 7.30 4.18
N ILE A 81 -6.59 7.81 2.95
CA ILE A 81 -5.40 8.08 2.14
C ILE A 81 -5.28 9.58 1.91
N GLU A 82 -4.15 10.15 2.29
CA GLU A 82 -3.76 11.50 1.89
C GLU A 82 -3.13 11.45 0.50
N LEU A 83 -3.62 12.29 -0.42
CA LEU A 83 -3.14 12.39 -1.79
C LEU A 83 -1.96 13.36 -1.88
N ALA A 84 -1.06 13.13 -2.84
CA ALA A 84 0.15 13.92 -3.05
C ALA A 84 0.16 14.59 -4.45
N PRO A 85 -0.72 15.61 -4.67
CA PRO A 85 -0.86 16.24 -5.99
C PRO A 85 0.41 16.94 -6.48
N GLU A 86 1.31 17.36 -5.60
CA GLU A 86 2.57 17.98 -5.99
C GLU A 86 3.55 16.97 -6.60
N PHE A 87 3.44 15.68 -6.23
CA PHE A 87 4.29 14.62 -6.78
C PHE A 87 3.66 13.92 -7.98
N ALA A 88 2.34 13.77 -7.98
CA ALA A 88 1.64 13.00 -9.01
C ALA A 88 0.30 13.65 -9.39
N PRO A 89 0.31 14.89 -9.93
CA PRO A 89 -0.92 15.65 -10.19
C PRO A 89 -1.90 14.91 -11.10
N ASN A 90 -1.43 14.32 -12.20
CA ASN A 90 -2.32 13.64 -13.15
C ASN A 90 -2.87 12.33 -12.56
N HIS A 91 -2.08 11.61 -11.78
CA HIS A 91 -2.54 10.38 -11.13
C HIS A 91 -3.52 10.68 -9.99
N VAL A 92 -3.29 11.73 -9.20
CA VAL A 92 -4.24 12.19 -8.18
C VAL A 92 -5.57 12.59 -8.83
N ASP A 93 -5.55 13.36 -9.89
CA ASP A 93 -6.76 13.74 -10.63
C ASP A 93 -7.50 12.53 -11.21
N ARG A 94 -6.76 11.53 -11.72
CA ARG A 94 -7.32 10.28 -12.21
C ARG A 94 -8.01 9.51 -11.09
N MET A 95 -7.37 9.36 -9.93
CA MET A 95 -7.93 8.65 -8.79
C MET A 95 -9.20 9.34 -8.27
N LYS A 96 -9.19 10.66 -8.13
CA LYS A 96 -10.38 11.47 -7.76
C LYS A 96 -11.49 11.33 -8.78
N THR A 97 -11.19 11.44 -10.07
CA THR A 97 -12.16 11.29 -11.15
C THR A 97 -12.84 9.93 -11.11
N LEU A 98 -12.09 8.85 -11.02
CA LEU A 98 -12.63 7.49 -10.97
C LEU A 98 -13.43 7.24 -9.69
N ALA A 99 -12.99 7.79 -8.54
CA ALA A 99 -13.73 7.71 -7.27
C ALA A 99 -15.08 8.43 -7.37
N ARG A 100 -15.12 9.65 -7.94
CA ARG A 100 -16.34 10.43 -8.18
C ARG A 100 -17.32 9.75 -9.14
N HIS A 101 -16.80 8.99 -10.10
CA HIS A 101 -17.63 8.16 -10.98
C HIS A 101 -17.99 6.79 -10.38
N GLN A 102 -17.64 6.52 -9.12
CA GLN A 102 -17.90 5.27 -8.42
C GLN A 102 -17.32 4.03 -9.18
N PHE A 103 -16.24 4.25 -9.95
CA PHE A 103 -15.64 3.20 -10.75
C PHE A 103 -15.14 2.04 -9.88
N TYR A 104 -14.58 2.35 -8.72
CA TYR A 104 -13.98 1.38 -7.81
C TYR A 104 -14.99 0.60 -6.97
N ASP A 105 -16.26 1.02 -6.93
CA ASP A 105 -17.28 0.40 -6.08
C ASP A 105 -17.47 -1.07 -6.45
N PHE A 106 -17.35 -1.93 -5.44
CA PHE A 106 -17.45 -3.39 -5.55
C PHE A 106 -16.44 -4.05 -6.49
N LEU A 107 -15.35 -3.39 -6.84
CA LEU A 107 -14.21 -4.03 -7.44
C LEU A 107 -13.46 -4.87 -6.41
N ILE A 108 -12.77 -5.89 -6.89
CA ILE A 108 -12.03 -6.82 -6.03
C ILE A 108 -10.57 -6.41 -5.85
N TRP A 109 -10.02 -6.77 -4.71
CA TRP A 109 -8.58 -6.84 -4.51
C TRP A 109 -8.08 -8.11 -5.20
N HIS A 110 -7.70 -7.99 -6.46
CA HIS A 110 -7.43 -9.13 -7.33
C HIS A 110 -6.04 -9.75 -7.14
N ARG A 111 -5.14 -9.05 -6.45
CA ARG A 111 -3.80 -9.54 -6.16
C ARG A 111 -3.31 -8.97 -4.82
N VAL A 112 -3.28 -9.83 -3.80
CA VAL A 112 -2.79 -9.49 -2.47
C VAL A 112 -1.63 -10.41 -2.14
N ILE A 113 -0.46 -9.82 -1.86
CA ILE A 113 0.77 -10.56 -1.53
C ILE A 113 1.20 -10.16 -0.13
N ASP A 114 1.37 -11.16 0.71
CA ASP A 114 1.85 -10.96 2.08
C ASP A 114 3.24 -10.33 2.10
N GLY A 115 3.45 -9.41 3.06
CA GLY A 115 4.72 -8.70 3.17
C GLY A 115 5.10 -7.87 1.94
N PHE A 116 4.14 -7.55 1.03
CA PHE A 116 4.43 -6.75 -0.15
C PHE A 116 3.34 -5.69 -0.42
N MET A 117 2.19 -6.09 -1.00
CA MET A 117 1.15 -5.12 -1.36
C MET A 117 -0.22 -5.76 -1.57
N ALA A 118 -1.27 -4.94 -1.53
CA ALA A 118 -2.62 -5.25 -1.98
C ALA A 118 -2.94 -4.43 -3.24
N GLN A 119 -3.32 -5.10 -4.35
CA GLN A 119 -3.60 -4.49 -5.65
C GLN A 119 -5.06 -4.67 -6.02
N GLY A 120 -5.70 -3.56 -6.38
CA GLY A 120 -7.08 -3.46 -6.83
C GLY A 120 -7.24 -2.57 -8.07
N GLY A 121 -8.48 -2.20 -8.40
CA GLY A 121 -8.78 -1.24 -9.47
C GLY A 121 -8.79 -1.80 -10.89
N GLY A 122 -8.83 -3.13 -11.03
CA GLY A 122 -9.19 -3.77 -12.30
C GLY A 122 -10.68 -3.60 -12.61
N SER A 123 -11.11 -3.76 -13.88
CA SER A 123 -12.51 -3.65 -14.25
C SER A 123 -13.34 -4.83 -13.73
N ARG A 124 -14.67 -4.64 -13.63
CA ARG A 124 -15.60 -5.72 -13.21
C ARG A 124 -15.59 -6.93 -14.15
N SER A 125 -15.42 -6.69 -15.45
CA SER A 125 -15.41 -7.75 -16.45
C SER A 125 -14.07 -8.49 -16.54
N ASN A 126 -12.97 -7.81 -16.18
CA ASN A 126 -11.63 -8.39 -16.20
C ASN A 126 -10.76 -7.72 -15.13
N PRO A 127 -10.54 -8.38 -13.99
CA PRO A 127 -9.73 -7.80 -12.91
C PRO A 127 -8.29 -7.46 -13.29
N ASN A 128 -7.77 -8.08 -14.35
CA ASN A 128 -6.44 -7.79 -14.87
C ASN A 128 -6.40 -6.66 -15.90
N HIS A 129 -7.55 -6.09 -16.23
CA HIS A 129 -7.70 -4.95 -17.15
C HIS A 129 -8.25 -3.75 -16.35
N GLY A 130 -7.73 -2.55 -16.59
CA GLY A 130 -8.16 -1.35 -15.90
C GLY A 130 -9.35 -0.66 -16.57
N THR A 131 -9.39 0.66 -16.48
CA THR A 131 -10.33 1.53 -17.17
C THR A 131 -10.02 1.58 -18.68
N ASP A 132 -11.04 1.93 -19.48
CA ASP A 132 -10.86 2.25 -20.91
C ASP A 132 -10.40 3.70 -21.15
N LEU A 133 -10.15 4.47 -20.10
CA LEU A 133 -9.54 5.80 -20.22
C LEU A 133 -8.11 5.69 -20.76
N PRO A 134 -7.60 6.72 -21.44
CA PRO A 134 -6.21 6.72 -21.91
C PRO A 134 -5.20 6.46 -20.79
N ASP A 135 -4.14 5.74 -21.10
CA ASP A 135 -3.02 5.55 -20.22
C ASP A 135 -2.39 6.90 -19.83
N MET A 136 -1.72 6.93 -18.68
CA MET A 136 -1.09 8.13 -18.13
C MET A 136 0.42 8.04 -18.22
N ASP A 137 1.03 9.18 -18.51
CA ASP A 137 2.48 9.34 -18.41
C ASP A 137 2.97 9.14 -16.98
N ALA A 138 4.18 8.61 -16.84
CA ALA A 138 4.79 8.35 -15.55
C ALA A 138 5.09 9.64 -14.78
N GLU A 139 4.73 9.65 -13.49
CA GLU A 139 5.07 10.70 -12.52
C GLU A 139 5.93 10.09 -11.40
N PHE A 140 7.03 9.43 -11.77
CA PHE A 140 7.88 8.71 -10.81
C PHE A 140 8.70 9.63 -9.93
N THR A 141 9.02 10.81 -10.45
CA THR A 141 9.86 11.81 -9.78
C THR A 141 9.40 13.20 -10.21
N ILE A 142 9.66 14.17 -9.35
CA ILE A 142 9.55 15.59 -9.68
C ILE A 142 10.92 16.23 -9.74
N SER A 143 11.06 17.32 -10.50
CA SER A 143 12.21 18.23 -10.44
C SER A 143 11.93 19.31 -9.40
N ARG A 144 12.87 19.54 -8.48
CA ARG A 144 12.75 20.58 -7.46
C ARG A 144 13.98 21.47 -7.39
N GLY A 145 13.76 22.76 -7.10
CA GLY A 145 14.78 23.72 -6.68
C GLY A 145 14.91 23.80 -5.15
N GLY A 146 15.67 24.75 -4.68
CA GLY A 146 15.87 24.98 -3.24
C GLY A 146 14.67 25.57 -2.51
N ASP A 147 13.64 26.02 -3.23
CA ASP A 147 12.36 26.52 -2.73
C ASP A 147 11.37 25.41 -2.37
N PHE A 148 11.61 24.18 -2.85
CA PHE A 148 10.83 22.99 -2.51
C PHE A 148 11.59 22.18 -1.47
N THR A 149 11.16 22.27 -0.21
CA THR A 149 11.89 21.68 0.92
C THR A 149 11.55 20.20 1.10
N VAL A 150 12.56 19.35 0.93
CA VAL A 150 12.57 17.98 1.45
C VAL A 150 13.61 17.95 2.55
N SER A 151 13.24 17.55 3.75
CA SER A 151 14.24 17.34 4.81
C SER A 151 15.19 16.21 4.39
N GLU A 152 16.50 16.47 4.43
CA GLU A 152 17.53 15.49 4.06
C GLU A 152 18.14 14.90 5.33
N LEU A 153 17.59 13.77 5.79
CA LEU A 153 17.95 13.17 7.07
C LEU A 153 18.99 12.04 6.96
N GLN A 154 18.87 11.21 5.94
CA GLN A 154 19.67 9.99 5.82
C GLN A 154 20.23 9.81 4.41
N ASP A 155 21.43 9.22 4.34
CA ASP A 155 21.94 8.70 3.08
C ASP A 155 21.20 7.41 2.71
N ARG A 156 20.77 7.32 1.44
CA ARG A 156 20.07 6.15 0.92
C ARG A 156 20.65 5.73 -0.43
N VAL A 157 20.75 4.43 -0.63
CA VAL A 157 21.16 3.89 -1.93
C VAL A 157 19.90 3.57 -2.72
N VAL A 158 19.74 4.21 -3.86
CA VAL A 158 18.69 3.91 -4.83
C VAL A 158 19.30 3.15 -6.00
N ASN A 159 18.68 2.05 -6.37
CA ASN A 159 19.10 1.23 -7.50
C ASN A 159 17.96 1.02 -8.50
N PRO A 160 17.50 2.07 -9.21
CA PRO A 160 16.55 1.89 -10.29
C PRO A 160 17.24 1.19 -11.46
N ARG A 161 16.85 -0.04 -11.78
CA ARG A 161 17.25 -0.77 -12.98
C ARG A 161 18.77 -0.97 -13.19
N SER A 162 19.57 -1.24 -12.21
CA SER A 162 21.01 -1.46 -12.34
C SER A 162 21.94 -0.25 -12.17
N VAL A 163 21.43 0.95 -12.09
CA VAL A 163 22.27 2.14 -11.79
C VAL A 163 22.17 2.46 -10.30
N ARG A 164 23.19 2.10 -9.55
CA ARG A 164 23.28 2.43 -8.13
C ARG A 164 23.55 3.93 -7.97
N ARG A 165 22.66 4.61 -7.24
CA ARG A 165 22.74 6.05 -7.00
C ARG A 165 22.61 6.33 -5.50
N MET A 166 23.46 7.23 -4.99
CA MET A 166 23.30 7.78 -3.65
C MET A 166 22.23 8.86 -3.68
N ALA A 167 21.37 8.83 -2.70
CA ALA A 167 20.29 9.78 -2.50
C ALA A 167 20.20 10.12 -1.02
N LYS A 168 19.36 11.09 -0.72
CA LYS A 168 18.93 11.40 0.65
C LYS A 168 17.52 10.87 0.85
N ALA A 169 17.20 10.48 2.06
CA ALA A 169 15.84 10.20 2.49
C ALA A 169 15.45 11.16 3.59
N GLY A 170 14.18 11.53 3.64
CA GLY A 170 13.63 12.46 4.61
C GLY A 170 12.13 12.59 4.44
N PHE A 171 11.58 13.71 4.87
CA PHE A 171 10.16 13.98 4.81
C PHE A 171 9.86 15.19 3.94
N TRP A 172 8.74 15.14 3.27
CA TRP A 172 8.11 16.27 2.62
C TRP A 172 6.65 16.31 3.05
N ASN A 173 6.27 17.35 3.79
CA ASN A 173 4.90 17.56 4.28
C ASN A 173 4.28 16.27 4.87
N GLY A 174 5.04 15.55 5.70
CA GLY A 174 4.61 14.28 6.31
C GLY A 174 4.72 13.04 5.42
N PHE A 175 5.11 13.18 4.14
CA PHE A 175 5.36 12.03 3.28
C PHE A 175 6.82 11.60 3.35
N HIS A 176 7.06 10.30 3.36
CA HIS A 176 8.41 9.75 3.22
C HIS A 176 8.92 10.00 1.80
N ALA A 177 10.00 10.72 1.68
CA ALA A 177 10.55 11.18 0.41
C ALA A 177 12.01 10.76 0.22
N GLY A 178 12.35 10.41 -1.01
CA GLY A 178 13.72 10.29 -1.49
C GLY A 178 14.06 11.47 -2.39
N THR A 179 15.30 11.92 -2.35
CA THR A 179 15.74 13.05 -3.17
C THR A 179 17.22 12.93 -3.54
N ASP A 180 17.60 13.43 -4.71
CA ASP A 180 19.00 13.73 -4.94
C ASP A 180 19.42 14.86 -3.99
N PRO A 181 20.66 14.84 -3.47
CA PRO A 181 21.13 15.90 -2.57
C PRO A 181 20.97 17.27 -3.21
N ILE A 182 20.40 18.24 -2.49
CA ILE A 182 20.19 19.60 -3.04
C ILE A 182 21.51 20.26 -3.51
N ALA A 183 22.62 19.89 -2.89
CA ALA A 183 23.93 20.35 -3.33
C ALA A 183 24.26 19.95 -4.79
N ALA A 184 23.65 18.88 -5.30
CA ALA A 184 23.82 18.46 -6.69
C ALA A 184 23.16 19.42 -7.69
N ALA A 185 22.24 20.28 -7.26
CA ALA A 185 21.62 21.32 -8.10
C ALA A 185 22.67 22.25 -8.74
N ALA A 186 23.78 22.47 -8.07
CA ALA A 186 24.90 23.27 -8.62
C ALA A 186 25.58 22.63 -9.86
N LEU A 187 25.32 21.34 -10.10
CA LEU A 187 25.86 20.56 -11.21
C LEU A 187 24.86 20.37 -12.36
N THR A 188 23.61 20.77 -12.18
CA THR A 188 22.53 20.68 -13.17
C THR A 188 22.40 22.01 -13.93
N VAL A 189 21.89 21.92 -15.15
CA VAL A 189 21.75 23.12 -16.02
C VAL A 189 20.66 24.06 -15.51
N ASP A 190 19.62 23.49 -14.94
CA ASP A 190 18.42 24.19 -14.46
C ASP A 190 18.43 24.46 -12.94
N GLY A 191 19.50 24.07 -12.24
CA GLY A 191 19.60 24.23 -10.79
C GLY A 191 18.61 23.36 -10.01
N GLN A 192 18.12 22.25 -10.59
CA GLN A 192 17.13 21.37 -9.96
C GLN A 192 17.68 19.97 -9.72
N VAL A 193 17.04 19.25 -8.81
CA VAL A 193 17.32 17.85 -8.49
C VAL A 193 16.04 17.03 -8.50
N SER A 194 16.15 15.71 -8.67
CA SER A 194 14.99 14.82 -8.65
C SER A 194 14.60 14.45 -7.23
N SER A 195 13.29 14.45 -6.96
CA SER A 195 12.71 13.92 -5.72
C SER A 195 11.53 12.99 -6.04
N TRP A 196 11.24 12.06 -5.15
CA TRP A 196 10.18 11.05 -5.29
C TRP A 196 9.64 10.66 -3.92
N LEU A 197 8.42 10.13 -3.88
CA LEU A 197 7.88 9.52 -2.68
C LEU A 197 8.37 8.07 -2.55
N LEU A 198 8.61 7.63 -1.30
CA LEU A 198 9.12 6.30 -1.01
C LEU A 198 7.97 5.29 -0.87
N HIS A 199 8.24 4.05 -1.26
CA HIS A 199 7.35 2.91 -1.07
C HIS A 199 7.55 2.28 0.32
N CYS A 200 7.49 3.11 1.36
CA CYS A 200 7.32 2.61 2.73
C CYS A 200 5.95 1.97 2.88
N GLU A 201 5.71 1.17 3.92
CA GLU A 201 4.40 0.63 4.22
C GLU A 201 3.33 1.74 4.21
N GLY A 202 2.16 1.48 3.62
CA GLY A 202 1.10 2.45 3.45
C GLY A 202 1.23 3.38 2.23
N ALA A 203 2.26 3.25 1.40
CA ALA A 203 2.32 4.00 0.14
C ALA A 203 1.25 3.52 -0.84
N ALA A 204 0.46 4.46 -1.37
CA ALA A 204 -0.55 4.21 -2.41
C ALA A 204 0.03 4.59 -3.77
N SER A 205 0.10 3.61 -4.69
CA SER A 205 0.85 3.73 -5.94
C SER A 205 0.09 3.15 -7.12
N MET A 206 0.40 3.62 -8.34
CA MET A 206 -0.20 3.09 -9.56
C MET A 206 0.48 1.82 -10.04
N ALA A 207 -0.34 0.82 -10.35
CA ALA A 207 0.12 -0.35 -11.09
C ALA A 207 0.25 -0.02 -12.58
N ARG A 208 1.20 -0.66 -13.26
CA ARG A 208 1.47 -0.49 -14.68
C ARG A 208 2.03 -1.78 -15.30
N THR A 209 2.10 -1.85 -16.61
CA THR A 209 2.79 -2.89 -17.35
C THR A 209 4.31 -2.60 -17.41
N ASN A 210 5.03 -3.25 -18.33
CA ASN A 210 6.45 -2.92 -18.57
C ASN A 210 6.65 -1.53 -19.18
N ASP A 211 5.63 -0.98 -19.83
CA ASP A 211 5.64 0.40 -20.30
C ASP A 211 5.48 1.34 -19.11
N PRO A 212 6.40 2.27 -18.86
CA PRO A 212 6.28 3.24 -17.78
C PRO A 212 5.03 4.13 -17.90
N ASN A 213 4.51 4.35 -19.10
CA ASN A 213 3.37 5.21 -19.40
C ASN A 213 2.08 4.42 -19.62
N SER A 214 1.88 3.32 -18.92
CA SER A 214 0.72 2.43 -19.05
C SER A 214 -0.17 2.38 -17.80
N ALA A 215 -0.07 3.37 -16.93
CA ALA A 215 -0.92 3.47 -15.75
C ALA A 215 -2.35 3.85 -16.18
N GLY A 216 -3.37 3.19 -15.61
CA GLY A 216 -4.78 3.42 -15.94
C GLY A 216 -5.65 3.68 -14.71
N SER A 217 -6.16 2.60 -14.12
CA SER A 217 -6.97 2.64 -12.88
C SER A 217 -6.48 1.67 -11.82
N GLN A 218 -5.62 0.71 -12.17
CA GLN A 218 -5.15 -0.24 -11.20
C GLN A 218 -4.12 0.41 -10.27
N PHE A 219 -4.31 0.19 -8.98
CA PHE A 219 -3.45 0.72 -7.94
C PHE A 219 -3.09 -0.37 -6.94
N TYR A 220 -2.09 -0.10 -6.12
CA TYR A 220 -1.77 -0.93 -4.97
C TYR A 220 -1.44 -0.07 -3.75
N VAL A 221 -1.66 -0.65 -2.58
CA VAL A 221 -1.19 -0.12 -1.30
C VAL A 221 -0.15 -1.09 -0.75
N THR A 222 1.00 -0.58 -0.35
CA THR A 222 2.08 -1.40 0.22
C THR A 222 1.70 -1.89 1.61
N ARG A 223 2.02 -3.17 1.88
CA ARG A 223 1.85 -3.86 3.17
C ARG A 223 3.18 -4.05 3.90
N SER A 224 4.24 -3.60 3.30
CA SER A 224 5.59 -3.50 3.85
C SER A 224 6.45 -2.62 2.95
N ASN A 225 7.67 -2.35 3.35
CA ASN A 225 8.61 -1.53 2.58
C ASN A 225 8.98 -2.20 1.25
N ALA A 226 8.88 -1.46 0.15
CA ALA A 226 9.13 -1.94 -1.20
C ALA A 226 10.13 -1.05 -1.96
N ASP A 227 11.31 -0.89 -1.42
CA ASP A 227 12.37 0.00 -1.92
C ASP A 227 12.74 -0.19 -3.39
N HIS A 228 12.59 -1.42 -3.88
CA HIS A 228 12.85 -1.75 -5.28
C HIS A 228 11.91 -1.06 -6.27
N LEU A 229 10.81 -0.45 -5.79
CA LEU A 229 9.85 0.30 -6.58
C LEU A 229 10.14 1.82 -6.58
N ASN A 230 11.00 2.29 -5.69
CA ASN A 230 11.30 3.72 -5.54
C ASN A 230 11.82 4.34 -6.84
N SER A 231 11.27 5.50 -7.21
CA SER A 231 11.58 6.28 -8.43
C SER A 231 11.31 5.57 -9.77
N ILE A 232 10.56 4.43 -9.77
CA ILE A 232 10.17 3.71 -10.99
C ILE A 232 8.69 3.32 -11.01
N TYR A 233 7.94 3.67 -9.96
CA TYR A 233 6.48 3.63 -9.89
C TYR A 233 5.97 4.95 -9.30
N THR A 234 4.79 5.38 -9.73
CA THR A 234 4.16 6.61 -9.26
C THR A 234 3.47 6.37 -7.93
N VAL A 235 3.97 7.00 -6.88
CA VAL A 235 3.26 7.11 -5.58
C VAL A 235 2.38 8.35 -5.65
N TRP A 236 1.07 8.17 -5.47
CA TRP A 236 0.09 9.25 -5.54
C TRP A 236 -0.54 9.60 -4.19
N GLY A 237 -0.22 8.84 -3.14
CA GLY A 237 -0.75 9.07 -1.80
C GLY A 237 -0.14 8.15 -0.74
N ARG A 238 -0.61 8.33 0.49
CA ARG A 238 -0.20 7.53 1.64
C ARG A 238 -1.37 7.28 2.58
N VAL A 239 -1.49 6.07 3.09
CA VAL A 239 -2.43 5.72 4.17
C VAL A 239 -2.04 6.49 5.42
N ARG A 240 -3.03 7.15 6.02
CA ARG A 240 -2.89 7.90 7.28
C ARG A 240 -3.68 7.28 8.42
N SER A 241 -4.67 6.45 8.10
CA SER A 241 -5.43 5.64 9.06
C SER A 241 -5.98 4.42 8.33
N GLY A 242 -6.13 3.31 9.02
CA GLY A 242 -6.71 2.09 8.46
C GLY A 242 -5.72 1.19 7.72
N GLN A 243 -4.41 1.27 7.96
CA GLN A 243 -3.43 0.36 7.36
C GLN A 243 -3.70 -1.10 7.76
N GLU A 244 -4.20 -1.33 8.96
CA GLU A 244 -4.59 -2.67 9.45
C GLU A 244 -5.73 -3.29 8.60
N ALA A 245 -6.64 -2.47 8.04
CA ALA A 245 -7.65 -2.96 7.11
C ALA A 245 -7.02 -3.48 5.81
N ILE A 246 -5.98 -2.80 5.29
CA ILE A 246 -5.19 -3.28 4.15
C ILE A 246 -4.42 -4.55 4.50
N ASN A 247 -3.86 -4.62 5.71
CA ASN A 247 -3.09 -5.77 6.17
C ASN A 247 -3.99 -6.99 6.47
N SER A 248 -5.28 -6.77 6.74
CA SER A 248 -6.29 -7.81 6.95
C SER A 248 -6.84 -8.43 5.66
N LEU A 249 -6.60 -7.83 4.49
CA LEU A 249 -7.03 -8.38 3.20
C LEU A 249 -6.42 -9.77 2.98
N ARG A 250 -7.24 -10.72 2.54
CA ARG A 250 -6.85 -12.12 2.33
C ARG A 250 -5.85 -12.25 1.19
N VAL A 251 -4.75 -12.93 1.47
CA VAL A 251 -3.64 -13.14 0.53
C VAL A 251 -4.06 -14.09 -0.58
N GLY A 252 -3.91 -13.65 -1.84
CA GLY A 252 -4.24 -14.45 -3.01
C GLY A 252 -4.15 -13.64 -4.31
N THR A 253 -4.19 -14.34 -5.44
CA THR A 253 -4.18 -13.73 -6.77
C THR A 253 -5.24 -14.38 -7.64
N VAL A 254 -6.11 -13.58 -8.27
CA VAL A 254 -7.15 -14.07 -9.18
C VAL A 254 -6.53 -14.88 -10.33
N GLY A 255 -7.12 -16.04 -10.61
CA GLY A 255 -6.58 -17.01 -11.58
C GLY A 255 -5.74 -18.12 -10.95
N GLN A 256 -5.44 -18.04 -9.66
CA GLN A 256 -4.89 -19.12 -8.85
C GLN A 256 -6.00 -19.74 -7.98
N ASP A 257 -5.78 -20.96 -7.49
CA ASP A 257 -6.68 -21.57 -6.51
C ASP A 257 -6.47 -20.90 -5.14
N MET A 258 -7.41 -20.03 -4.76
CA MET A 258 -7.34 -19.28 -3.51
C MET A 258 -8.19 -19.91 -2.39
N GLY A 259 -9.12 -20.83 -2.75
CA GLY A 259 -10.05 -21.41 -1.78
C GLY A 259 -11.05 -20.41 -1.18
N PHE A 260 -11.09 -19.16 -1.62
CA PHE A 260 -12.00 -18.11 -1.14
C PHE A 260 -12.33 -17.09 -2.25
N THR A 261 -13.40 -16.31 -2.02
CA THR A 261 -13.72 -15.17 -2.89
C THR A 261 -12.85 -13.97 -2.50
N PRO A 262 -12.22 -13.26 -3.46
CA PRO A 262 -11.44 -12.05 -3.17
C PRO A 262 -12.23 -11.01 -2.38
N ASP A 263 -11.56 -10.30 -1.50
CA ASP A 263 -12.12 -9.14 -0.79
C ASP A 263 -12.45 -8.01 -1.76
N VAL A 264 -13.42 -7.19 -1.39
CA VAL A 264 -13.93 -6.12 -2.25
C VAL A 264 -13.61 -4.73 -1.70
N ILE A 265 -13.42 -3.78 -2.61
CA ILE A 265 -13.50 -2.36 -2.34
C ILE A 265 -14.99 -2.04 -2.25
N ARG A 266 -15.53 -1.80 -1.05
CA ARG A 266 -16.95 -1.50 -0.88
C ARG A 266 -17.33 -0.19 -1.57
N SER A 267 -16.52 0.83 -1.37
CA SER A 267 -16.60 2.09 -2.08
C SER A 267 -15.29 2.84 -2.01
N MET A 268 -15.11 3.82 -2.90
CA MET A 268 -14.01 4.79 -2.85
C MET A 268 -14.59 6.20 -3.04
N ARG A 269 -14.28 7.12 -2.14
CA ARG A 269 -14.83 8.48 -2.13
C ARG A 269 -13.76 9.52 -1.84
N VAL A 270 -13.88 10.69 -2.46
CA VAL A 270 -13.14 11.89 -2.05
C VAL A 270 -13.83 12.49 -0.82
N ALA A 271 -13.09 12.80 0.22
CA ALA A 271 -13.67 13.27 1.47
C ALA A 271 -14.47 14.56 1.31
N ALA A 272 -14.04 15.47 0.43
CA ALA A 272 -14.77 16.71 0.14
C ALA A 272 -16.20 16.49 -0.41
N ASP A 273 -16.45 15.36 -1.04
CA ASP A 273 -17.75 15.04 -1.64
C ASP A 273 -18.74 14.43 -0.63
N LEU A 274 -18.32 14.16 0.59
CA LEU A 274 -19.14 13.63 1.68
C LEU A 274 -19.64 14.77 2.60
N PRO A 275 -20.82 14.61 3.23
CA PRO A 275 -21.23 15.46 4.34
C PRO A 275 -20.16 15.53 5.43
N GLU A 276 -20.06 16.65 6.16
CA GLU A 276 -19.04 16.84 7.18
C GLU A 276 -19.12 15.79 8.31
N ASP A 277 -20.33 15.40 8.69
CA ASP A 277 -20.61 14.40 9.72
C ASP A 277 -20.32 12.95 9.28
N GLU A 278 -20.02 12.72 8.00
CA GLU A 278 -19.56 11.41 7.49
C GLU A 278 -18.05 11.37 7.27
N ARG A 279 -17.36 12.50 7.47
CA ARG A 279 -15.90 12.58 7.28
C ARG A 279 -15.15 12.08 8.51
N THR A 280 -14.10 11.32 8.27
CA THR A 280 -13.08 11.03 9.27
C THR A 280 -12.02 12.12 9.19
N VAL A 281 -11.95 12.99 10.19
CA VAL A 281 -10.93 14.04 10.24
C VAL A 281 -9.65 13.45 10.79
N VAL A 282 -8.59 13.47 10.00
CA VAL A 282 -7.26 13.01 10.41
C VAL A 282 -6.32 14.21 10.39
N GLN A 283 -5.56 14.36 11.46
CA GLN A 283 -4.43 15.28 11.53
C GLN A 283 -3.13 14.51 11.43
N VAL A 284 -2.13 15.14 10.83
CA VAL A 284 -0.80 14.59 10.61
C VAL A 284 0.20 15.49 11.30
N ALA A 285 1.19 14.94 12.00
CA ALA A 285 2.26 15.72 12.59
C ALA A 285 3.00 16.51 11.51
N ASP A 286 3.16 17.80 11.75
CA ASP A 286 3.89 18.69 10.84
C ASP A 286 5.39 18.39 10.92
N THR A 287 5.93 17.81 9.87
CA THR A 287 7.35 17.42 9.80
C THR A 287 8.31 18.61 9.67
N GLU A 288 7.80 19.83 9.46
CA GLU A 288 8.57 21.05 9.46
C GLU A 288 8.55 21.76 10.85
N HIS A 289 7.63 21.38 11.74
CA HIS A 289 7.57 21.91 13.09
C HIS A 289 8.75 21.41 13.95
N ALA A 290 9.24 22.27 14.85
CA ALA A 290 10.38 21.93 15.73
C ALA A 290 10.16 20.67 16.58
N ALA A 291 8.92 20.44 17.04
CA ALA A 291 8.55 19.25 17.81
C ALA A 291 8.80 17.94 17.05
N PHE A 292 8.72 17.94 15.71
CA PHE A 292 9.06 16.75 14.93
C PHE A 292 10.55 16.42 15.01
N GLY A 293 11.41 17.43 15.07
CA GLY A 293 12.85 17.23 15.33
C GLY A 293 13.11 16.62 16.70
N GLU A 294 12.40 17.09 17.74
CA GLU A 294 12.47 16.53 19.09
C GLU A 294 11.96 15.09 19.12
N TYR A 295 10.86 14.79 18.41
CA TYR A 295 10.37 13.42 18.23
C TYR A 295 11.42 12.51 17.58
N LEU A 296 12.06 12.95 16.50
CA LEU A 296 13.13 12.19 15.84
C LEU A 296 14.30 11.90 16.79
N ASP A 297 14.62 12.83 17.67
CA ASP A 297 15.69 12.62 18.67
C ASP A 297 15.35 11.51 19.67
N THR A 298 14.05 11.28 19.97
CA THR A 298 13.62 10.17 20.83
C THR A 298 13.80 8.80 20.16
N LEU A 299 13.82 8.75 18.82
CA LEU A 299 13.96 7.52 18.05
C LEU A 299 15.39 7.11 17.77
N ARG A 300 16.39 7.91 18.19
CA ARG A 300 17.78 7.63 17.88
C ARG A 300 18.27 6.33 18.54
N ASN A 301 19.01 5.55 17.76
CA ASN A 301 19.74 4.40 18.22
C ASN A 301 20.86 4.79 19.23
N ALA A 302 21.41 3.81 19.91
CA ALA A 302 22.48 4.04 20.88
C ALA A 302 23.76 4.69 20.28
N ASP A 303 23.96 4.56 18.96
CA ASP A 303 25.07 5.19 18.23
C ASP A 303 24.73 6.59 17.71
N GLY A 304 23.54 7.11 18.01
CA GLY A 304 23.04 8.42 17.59
C GLY A 304 22.44 8.45 16.18
N SER A 305 22.46 7.34 15.43
CA SER A 305 21.79 7.25 14.13
C SER A 305 20.27 7.18 14.28
N LEU A 306 19.53 7.67 13.27
CA LEU A 306 18.10 7.40 13.17
C LEU A 306 17.85 5.99 12.62
N PRO A 307 16.72 5.35 12.94
CA PRO A 307 16.23 4.16 12.23
C PRO A 307 16.12 4.42 10.74
N ASP A 308 15.93 3.36 9.92
CA ASP A 308 15.62 3.55 8.49
C ASP A 308 14.38 4.41 8.34
N ILE A 309 14.36 5.29 7.34
CA ILE A 309 13.28 6.26 7.14
C ILE A 309 11.89 5.62 7.09
N CYS A 310 11.79 4.41 6.54
CA CYS A 310 10.52 3.67 6.49
C CYS A 310 10.14 2.99 7.82
N GLN A 311 10.98 3.09 8.85
CA GLN A 311 10.70 2.66 10.23
C GLN A 311 10.34 3.85 11.13
N ILE A 312 10.38 5.07 10.58
CA ILE A 312 9.98 6.28 11.28
C ILE A 312 8.56 6.62 10.85
N ASP A 313 7.61 6.37 11.72
CA ASP A 313 6.23 6.76 11.48
C ASP A 313 6.08 8.28 11.61
N VAL A 314 5.27 8.86 10.72
CA VAL A 314 4.79 10.23 10.89
C VAL A 314 3.47 10.13 11.66
N PRO A 315 3.43 10.58 12.90
CA PRO A 315 2.26 10.43 13.76
C PRO A 315 1.00 11.04 13.12
N THR A 316 -0.12 10.35 13.32
CA THR A 316 -1.45 10.80 12.90
C THR A 316 -2.41 10.67 14.08
N ARG A 317 -3.46 11.49 14.09
CA ARG A 317 -4.56 11.35 15.06
C ARG A 317 -5.89 11.57 14.36
N THR A 318 -6.91 10.85 14.80
CA THR A 318 -8.30 11.12 14.39
C THR A 318 -8.88 12.15 15.36
N VAL A 319 -9.56 13.15 14.81
CA VAL A 319 -10.22 14.20 15.58
C VAL A 319 -11.73 14.00 15.46
N ASP A 320 -12.43 13.94 16.61
CA ASP A 320 -13.90 13.79 16.70
C ASP A 320 -14.63 15.10 16.38
#